data_144104daad54dedb8dfd4019d57809f2
#
_entry.id   144104daad54dedb8dfd4019d57809f2
#
_cell.length_a   1.000
_cell.length_b   1.000
_cell.length_c   1.000
_cell.angle_alpha   90.00
_cell.angle_beta   90.00
_cell.angle_gamma   90.00
#
_symmetry.space_group_name_H-M   'P 1'
#
loop_
_entity.id
_entity.type
_entity.pdbx_description
1 polymer ?
#
loop_
_entity_poly.entity_id
_entity_poly.type
_entity_poly.pdbx_seq_one_letter_code
_entity_poly.pdbx_strand_id
1 'polypeptide(L)'
;MASDEDLAEELRALARTLHETHADDERRAAAHDLLRHANEQLAVGERRLRWYEQGDDNIGTPARNRELSGWSGVVNAIAPPMRLEVGEVDGEPAMLGHVRISRLREGPPNSVHGGVVAGLFDEVMGAASRLGGRDGGVTGRLTVRYRALTPLDTDLVFRSWVHDDRPTRVVIRADVLLADGDPASPTRTASAEAFFVRPRS
;
A
#
# COMPACT_ATOMS: atom_id res chain seq x y z
N MET A 1 -10.61 22.78 -8.78
CA MET A 1 -9.69 22.15 -9.78
C MET A 1 -9.47 20.71 -9.33
N ALA A 2 -9.47 19.75 -10.26
CA ALA A 2 -9.15 18.35 -9.93
C ALA A 2 -7.68 18.25 -9.46
N SER A 3 -7.46 17.49 -8.40
CA SER A 3 -6.13 17.17 -7.86
C SER A 3 -5.56 15.91 -8.54
N ASP A 4 -4.27 15.63 -8.32
CA ASP A 4 -3.66 14.35 -8.73
C ASP A 4 -4.33 13.15 -8.04
N GLU A 5 -4.81 13.32 -6.80
CA GLU A 5 -5.54 12.30 -6.06
C GLU A 5 -6.90 12.01 -6.70
N ASP A 6 -7.65 13.07 -7.10
CA ASP A 6 -8.92 12.90 -7.83
C ASP A 6 -8.72 12.12 -9.13
N LEU A 7 -7.67 12.46 -9.89
CA LEU A 7 -7.34 11.74 -11.13
C LEU A 7 -6.98 10.27 -10.88
N ALA A 8 -6.21 9.98 -9.83
CA ALA A 8 -5.85 8.61 -9.47
C ALA A 8 -7.09 7.80 -9.03
N GLU A 9 -8.05 8.42 -8.33
CA GLU A 9 -9.30 7.75 -7.93
C GLU A 9 -10.19 7.46 -9.15
N GLU A 10 -10.33 8.39 -10.09
CA GLU A 10 -11.06 8.15 -11.34
C GLU A 10 -10.43 7.00 -12.16
N LEU A 11 -9.09 6.92 -12.24
CA LEU A 11 -8.41 5.81 -12.90
C LEU A 11 -8.66 4.47 -12.19
N ARG A 12 -8.68 4.45 -10.86
CA ARG A 12 -9.06 3.26 -10.07
C ARG A 12 -10.52 2.85 -10.31
N ALA A 13 -11.43 3.83 -10.36
CA ALA A 13 -12.85 3.59 -10.65
C ALA A 13 -13.04 3.02 -12.06
N LEU A 14 -12.37 3.60 -13.05
CA LEU A 14 -12.39 3.11 -14.43
C LEU A 14 -11.86 1.68 -14.55
N ALA A 15 -10.75 1.38 -13.86
CA ALA A 15 -10.19 0.03 -13.83
C ALA A 15 -11.17 -1.00 -13.23
N ARG A 16 -11.90 -0.64 -12.15
CA ARG A 16 -12.97 -1.47 -11.58
C ARG A 16 -14.08 -1.70 -12.61
N THR A 17 -14.59 -0.64 -13.24
CA THR A 17 -15.64 -0.72 -14.24
C THR A 17 -15.23 -1.63 -15.41
N LEU A 18 -14.00 -1.47 -15.92
CA LEU A 18 -13.49 -2.33 -17.00
C LEU A 18 -13.39 -3.81 -16.59
N HIS A 19 -13.06 -4.07 -15.33
CA HIS A 19 -12.96 -5.44 -14.80
C HIS A 19 -14.34 -6.08 -14.58
N GLU A 20 -15.35 -5.30 -14.20
CA GLU A 20 -16.65 -5.80 -13.74
C GLU A 20 -17.73 -5.76 -14.82
N THR A 21 -17.49 -5.09 -15.96
CA THR A 21 -18.53 -4.89 -17.01
C THR A 21 -18.05 -5.33 -18.38
N HIS A 22 -18.99 -5.80 -19.19
CA HIS A 22 -18.78 -6.04 -20.62
C HIS A 22 -19.47 -4.91 -21.42
N ALA A 23 -18.67 -3.96 -21.91
CA ALA A 23 -19.15 -2.95 -22.85
C ALA A 23 -19.17 -3.50 -24.28
N ASP A 24 -20.11 -3.03 -25.10
CA ASP A 24 -20.12 -3.27 -26.54
C ASP A 24 -18.94 -2.57 -27.25
N ASP A 25 -18.74 -2.88 -28.52
CA ASP A 25 -17.60 -2.38 -29.31
C ASP A 25 -17.60 -0.85 -29.44
N GLU A 26 -18.78 -0.25 -29.61
CA GLU A 26 -18.94 1.20 -29.76
C GLU A 26 -18.52 1.93 -28.47
N ARG A 27 -19.00 1.47 -27.32
CA ARG A 27 -18.63 2.05 -26.01
C ARG A 27 -17.16 1.84 -25.69
N ARG A 28 -16.59 0.69 -26.04
CA ARG A 28 -15.14 0.44 -25.85
C ARG A 28 -14.30 1.38 -26.70
N ALA A 29 -14.69 1.60 -27.97
CA ALA A 29 -13.98 2.53 -28.85
C ALA A 29 -14.06 3.97 -28.31
N ALA A 30 -15.24 4.41 -27.91
CA ALA A 30 -15.44 5.75 -27.32
C ALA A 30 -14.60 5.94 -26.03
N ALA A 31 -14.61 4.96 -25.13
CA ALA A 31 -13.81 5.01 -23.91
C ALA A 31 -12.31 5.03 -24.20
N HIS A 32 -11.83 4.25 -25.16
CA HIS A 32 -10.42 4.26 -25.59
C HIS A 32 -9.99 5.63 -26.09
N ASP A 33 -10.81 6.29 -26.92
CA ASP A 33 -10.49 7.62 -27.47
C ASP A 33 -10.45 8.69 -26.37
N LEU A 34 -11.37 8.64 -25.40
CA LEU A 34 -11.35 9.53 -24.23
C LEU A 34 -10.09 9.33 -23.37
N LEU A 35 -9.68 8.08 -23.11
CA LEU A 35 -8.47 7.78 -22.36
C LEU A 35 -7.21 8.26 -23.07
N ARG A 36 -7.15 8.08 -24.40
CA ARG A 36 -6.02 8.58 -25.18
C ARG A 36 -5.94 10.11 -25.11
N HIS A 37 -7.07 10.79 -25.26
CA HIS A 37 -7.11 12.25 -25.15
C HIS A 37 -6.69 12.72 -23.74
N ALA A 38 -7.19 12.09 -22.67
CA ALA A 38 -6.79 12.42 -21.32
C ALA A 38 -5.28 12.25 -21.10
N ASN A 39 -4.69 11.16 -21.62
CA ASN A 39 -3.23 10.95 -21.56
C ASN A 39 -2.44 12.03 -22.30
N GLU A 40 -2.91 12.47 -23.49
CA GLU A 40 -2.31 13.56 -24.27
C GLU A 40 -2.32 14.88 -23.48
N GLN A 41 -3.41 15.19 -22.77
CA GLN A 41 -3.52 16.39 -21.93
C GLN A 41 -2.53 16.36 -20.75
N LEU A 42 -2.31 15.21 -20.14
CA LEU A 42 -1.39 15.05 -19.00
C LEU A 42 0.09 15.04 -19.46
N ALA A 43 0.36 14.58 -20.68
CA ALA A 43 1.71 14.43 -21.20
C ALA A 43 2.42 15.76 -21.51
N VAL A 44 1.68 16.88 -21.61
CA VAL A 44 2.27 18.23 -21.85
C VAL A 44 2.84 18.86 -20.57
N GLY A 45 2.64 18.25 -19.42
CA GLY A 45 3.19 18.71 -18.15
C GLY A 45 4.70 18.45 -18.01
N GLU A 46 5.30 19.09 -17.02
CA GLU A 46 6.68 18.80 -16.66
C GLU A 46 6.83 17.40 -16.10
N ARG A 47 7.99 16.76 -16.37
CA ARG A 47 8.30 15.44 -15.81
C ARG A 47 8.36 15.51 -14.28
N ARG A 48 7.58 14.69 -13.61
CA ARG A 48 7.66 14.54 -12.16
C ARG A 48 9.00 13.91 -11.76
N LEU A 49 9.72 14.59 -10.86
CA LEU A 49 10.97 14.06 -10.31
C LEU A 49 10.69 12.85 -9.42
N ARG A 50 11.56 11.84 -9.50
CA ARG A 50 11.55 10.71 -8.56
C ARG A 50 12.04 11.18 -7.20
N TRP A 51 11.64 10.49 -6.14
CA TRP A 51 11.99 10.89 -4.76
C TRP A 51 13.51 11.07 -4.55
N TYR A 52 14.34 10.26 -5.21
CA TYR A 52 15.81 10.32 -5.11
C TYR A 52 16.46 11.36 -6.06
N GLU A 53 15.70 11.99 -6.93
CA GLU A 53 16.16 13.07 -7.83
C GLU A 53 15.90 14.46 -7.24
N GLN A 54 15.25 14.56 -6.07
CA GLN A 54 14.79 15.81 -5.49
C GLN A 54 15.82 16.56 -4.63
N GLY A 55 17.09 16.10 -4.60
CA GLY A 55 18.18 16.67 -3.80
C GLY A 55 18.16 16.21 -2.32
N ASP A 56 19.26 16.45 -1.62
CA ASP A 56 19.50 15.94 -0.25
C ASP A 56 18.48 16.44 0.78
N ASP A 57 17.92 17.64 0.60
CA ASP A 57 16.98 18.24 1.55
C ASP A 57 15.59 17.57 1.57
N ASN A 58 15.30 16.70 0.59
CA ASN A 58 14.02 16.02 0.41
C ASN A 58 14.10 14.49 0.46
N ILE A 59 15.29 13.92 0.58
CA ILE A 59 15.47 12.47 0.76
C ILE A 59 14.89 12.10 2.12
N GLY A 60 13.74 11.44 2.10
CA GLY A 60 13.16 10.86 3.29
C GLY A 60 12.09 11.67 4.02
N THR A 61 11.50 12.72 3.41
CA THR A 61 10.22 13.19 3.94
C THR A 61 9.17 12.10 3.74
N PRO A 62 8.72 11.43 4.81
CA PRO A 62 7.89 10.23 4.71
C PRO A 62 6.58 10.46 3.96
N ALA A 63 6.04 11.68 4.00
CA ALA A 63 4.77 12.04 3.36
C ALA A 63 4.87 12.00 1.82
N ARG A 64 5.88 12.65 1.23
CA ARG A 64 5.98 12.80 -0.23
C ARG A 64 6.36 11.51 -0.96
N ASN A 65 7.18 10.66 -0.31
CA ASN A 65 7.50 9.34 -0.84
C ASN A 65 6.28 8.41 -0.83
N ARG A 66 5.34 8.61 0.10
CA ARG A 66 4.12 7.79 0.21
C ARG A 66 3.09 8.10 -0.85
N GLU A 67 2.98 9.34 -1.32
CA GLU A 67 1.99 9.72 -2.35
C GLU A 67 2.15 8.90 -3.64
N LEU A 68 3.39 8.52 -3.98
CA LEU A 68 3.73 7.75 -5.19
C LEU A 68 4.04 6.28 -4.92
N SER A 69 3.95 5.80 -3.66
CA SER A 69 4.21 4.40 -3.32
C SER A 69 3.35 3.46 -4.16
N GLY A 70 3.92 2.33 -4.58
CA GLY A 70 3.20 1.27 -5.28
C GLY A 70 2.14 0.56 -4.43
N TRP A 71 2.14 0.76 -3.10
CA TRP A 71 1.27 0.05 -2.17
C TRP A 71 0.40 0.96 -1.29
N SER A 72 0.81 2.20 -1.03
CA SER A 72 0.07 3.14 -0.21
C SER A 72 -0.18 4.49 -0.88
N GLY A 73 0.32 4.68 -2.11
CA GLY A 73 0.30 5.98 -2.78
C GLY A 73 -1.09 6.43 -3.21
N VAL A 74 -1.54 7.56 -2.67
CA VAL A 74 -2.86 8.14 -2.99
C VAL A 74 -2.94 8.65 -4.42
N VAL A 75 -1.83 9.15 -4.98
CA VAL A 75 -1.72 9.59 -6.39
C VAL A 75 -1.19 8.51 -7.33
N ASN A 76 -0.95 7.29 -6.84
CA ASN A 76 -0.61 6.15 -7.68
C ASN A 76 -1.86 5.32 -7.98
N ALA A 77 -2.40 5.43 -9.19
CA ALA A 77 -3.63 4.76 -9.59
C ALA A 77 -3.59 3.22 -9.48
N ILE A 78 -2.41 2.61 -9.51
CA ILE A 78 -2.27 1.14 -9.37
C ILE A 78 -2.11 0.69 -7.91
N ALA A 79 -1.84 1.60 -6.97
CA ALA A 79 -1.75 1.26 -5.56
C ALA A 79 -3.15 1.03 -4.96
N PRO A 80 -3.33 0.03 -4.05
CA PRO A 80 -4.43 0.11 -3.11
C PRO A 80 -4.09 1.26 -2.13
N PRO A 81 -4.91 2.30 -2.02
CA PRO A 81 -4.54 3.52 -1.28
C PRO A 81 -4.57 3.27 0.23
N MET A 82 -3.57 2.55 0.75
CA MET A 82 -3.46 2.23 2.16
C MET A 82 -3.09 3.48 2.96
N ARG A 83 -3.96 3.89 3.89
CA ARG A 83 -3.69 5.00 4.81
C ARG A 83 -2.83 4.51 5.97
N LEU A 84 -1.65 5.13 6.14
CA LEU A 84 -0.72 4.80 7.21
C LEU A 84 -0.81 5.84 8.35
N GLU A 85 -0.87 5.36 9.59
CA GLU A 85 -0.82 6.20 10.79
C GLU A 85 -0.03 5.52 11.90
N VAL A 86 0.51 6.30 12.81
CA VAL A 86 1.14 5.79 14.03
C VAL A 86 0.06 5.52 15.06
N GLY A 87 0.11 4.34 15.66
CA GLY A 87 -0.77 3.91 16.74
C GLY A 87 -0.02 3.01 17.72
N GLU A 88 -0.72 2.11 18.37
CA GLU A 88 -0.16 1.20 19.38
C GLU A 88 -0.67 -0.23 19.19
N VAL A 89 0.17 -1.19 19.56
CA VAL A 89 -0.18 -2.61 19.71
C VAL A 89 0.37 -3.10 21.04
N ASP A 90 -0.50 -3.55 21.93
CA ASP A 90 -0.15 -4.01 23.29
C ASP A 90 0.64 -2.97 24.11
N GLY A 91 0.35 -1.66 23.90
CA GLY A 91 1.02 -0.54 24.56
C GLY A 91 2.36 -0.12 23.94
N GLU A 92 2.79 -0.77 22.85
CA GLU A 92 4.02 -0.44 22.14
C GLU A 92 3.73 0.33 20.85
N PRO A 93 4.56 1.31 20.45
CA PRO A 93 4.38 2.06 19.21
C PRO A 93 4.30 1.13 17.99
N ALA A 94 3.30 1.35 17.17
CA ALA A 94 3.04 0.56 15.97
C ALA A 94 2.68 1.44 14.77
N MET A 95 2.92 0.92 13.57
CA MET A 95 2.37 1.48 12.33
C MET A 95 1.09 0.73 11.98
N LEU A 96 0.02 1.48 11.77
CA LEU A 96 -1.28 0.97 11.34
C LEU A 96 -1.51 1.34 9.87
N GLY A 97 -1.91 0.36 9.07
CA GLY A 97 -2.25 0.53 7.66
C GLY A 97 -3.70 0.16 7.41
N HIS A 98 -4.56 1.14 7.13
CA HIS A 98 -5.98 0.95 6.84
C HIS A 98 -6.20 0.86 5.35
N VAL A 99 -6.83 -0.20 4.89
CA VAL A 99 -7.08 -0.43 3.46
C VAL A 99 -8.33 -1.25 3.22
N ARG A 100 -9.02 -0.95 2.12
CA ARG A 100 -10.10 -1.76 1.54
C ARG A 100 -9.65 -2.20 0.15
N ILE A 101 -9.67 -3.51 -0.11
CA ILE A 101 -9.09 -4.09 -1.33
C ILE A 101 -10.20 -4.60 -2.23
N SER A 102 -10.29 -4.05 -3.43
CA SER A 102 -11.32 -4.40 -4.42
C SER A 102 -10.99 -5.68 -5.19
N ARG A 103 -11.98 -6.16 -5.95
CA ARG A 103 -11.89 -7.33 -6.83
C ARG A 103 -10.76 -7.27 -7.88
N LEU A 104 -10.22 -6.09 -8.19
CA LEU A 104 -9.01 -5.97 -9.02
C LEU A 104 -7.80 -6.74 -8.49
N ARG A 105 -7.82 -7.11 -7.22
CA ARG A 105 -6.75 -7.83 -6.52
C ARG A 105 -7.19 -9.21 -6.03
N GLU A 106 -8.22 -9.78 -6.68
CA GLU A 106 -8.71 -11.11 -6.34
C GLU A 106 -7.67 -12.20 -6.64
N GLY A 107 -7.55 -13.16 -5.71
CA GLY A 107 -6.80 -14.39 -5.88
C GLY A 107 -7.76 -15.59 -5.82
N PRO A 108 -7.86 -16.31 -4.68
CA PRO A 108 -8.94 -17.29 -4.51
C PRO A 108 -10.32 -16.58 -4.52
N PRO A 109 -11.42 -17.27 -4.87
CA PRO A 109 -12.74 -16.65 -4.94
C PRO A 109 -13.08 -15.81 -3.71
N ASN A 110 -13.52 -14.56 -3.95
CA ASN A 110 -13.87 -13.55 -2.94
C ASN A 110 -12.76 -13.21 -1.92
N SER A 111 -11.50 -13.43 -2.29
CA SER A 111 -10.37 -13.24 -1.39
C SER A 111 -9.21 -12.52 -2.08
N VAL A 112 -8.51 -11.72 -1.29
CA VAL A 112 -7.33 -10.99 -1.74
C VAL A 112 -6.21 -11.94 -2.15
N HIS A 113 -5.57 -11.69 -3.28
CA HIS A 113 -4.40 -12.43 -3.73
C HIS A 113 -3.26 -12.36 -2.70
N GLY A 114 -2.66 -13.51 -2.36
CA GLY A 114 -1.63 -13.59 -1.32
C GLY A 114 -0.41 -12.67 -1.56
N GLY A 115 -0.01 -12.47 -2.82
CA GLY A 115 1.05 -11.53 -3.18
C GLY A 115 0.70 -10.07 -2.89
N VAL A 116 -0.60 -9.69 -2.95
CA VAL A 116 -1.06 -8.35 -2.56
C VAL A 116 -0.96 -8.18 -1.04
N VAL A 117 -1.39 -9.18 -0.27
CA VAL A 117 -1.23 -9.19 1.20
C VAL A 117 0.23 -9.06 1.59
N ALA A 118 1.14 -9.79 0.90
CA ALA A 118 2.58 -9.71 1.15
C ALA A 118 3.16 -8.32 0.84
N GLY A 119 2.76 -7.69 -0.27
CA GLY A 119 3.20 -6.33 -0.63
C GLY A 119 2.72 -5.27 0.36
N LEU A 120 1.49 -5.40 0.87
CA LEU A 120 0.96 -4.50 1.92
C LEU A 120 1.69 -4.70 3.25
N PHE A 121 2.07 -5.94 3.59
CA PHE A 121 2.96 -6.18 4.73
C PHE A 121 4.31 -5.50 4.56
N ASP A 122 4.95 -5.62 3.40
CA ASP A 122 6.24 -4.98 3.14
C ASP A 122 6.15 -3.46 3.32
N GLU A 123 5.09 -2.84 2.83
CA GLU A 123 4.85 -1.39 2.95
C GLU A 123 4.69 -0.95 4.41
N VAL A 124 3.77 -1.56 5.17
CA VAL A 124 3.52 -1.16 6.56
C VAL A 124 4.72 -1.47 7.47
N MET A 125 5.42 -2.58 7.24
CA MET A 125 6.60 -2.97 7.98
C MET A 125 7.81 -2.08 7.65
N GLY A 126 7.96 -1.66 6.39
CA GLY A 126 8.92 -0.66 5.96
C GLY A 126 8.71 0.68 6.65
N ALA A 127 7.44 1.10 6.81
CA ALA A 127 7.09 2.31 7.58
C ALA A 127 7.42 2.14 9.08
N ALA A 128 7.09 0.99 9.67
CA ALA A 128 7.37 0.70 11.08
C ALA A 128 8.86 0.62 11.41
N SER A 129 9.72 0.32 10.42
CA SER A 129 11.18 0.20 10.64
C SER A 129 11.85 1.50 11.13
N ARG A 130 11.12 2.63 11.05
CA ARG A 130 11.56 3.97 11.51
C ARG A 130 11.01 4.37 12.87
N LEU A 131 10.11 3.59 13.47
CA LEU A 131 9.50 3.90 14.77
C LEU A 131 10.52 3.90 15.93
N GLY A 132 11.62 3.14 15.79
CA GLY A 132 12.68 3.07 16.79
C GLY A 132 13.65 4.29 16.83
N GLY A 133 13.37 5.37 16.07
CA GLY A 133 14.20 6.58 16.03
C GLY A 133 15.50 6.43 15.25
N ARG A 134 15.72 5.33 14.57
CA ARG A 134 16.84 5.08 13.64
C ARG A 134 16.34 5.09 12.21
N ASP A 135 17.25 5.33 11.27
CA ASP A 135 16.93 5.19 9.85
C ASP A 135 16.38 3.79 9.56
N GLY A 136 15.35 3.73 8.73
CA GLY A 136 14.83 2.49 8.20
C GLY A 136 15.90 1.75 7.38
N GLY A 137 15.57 0.56 6.90
CA GLY A 137 16.45 -0.22 6.03
C GLY A 137 15.71 -0.63 4.74
N VAL A 138 16.41 -1.42 3.94
CA VAL A 138 15.80 -2.12 2.80
C VAL A 138 15.40 -3.53 3.23
N THR A 139 14.31 -4.03 2.70
CA THR A 139 13.80 -5.37 3.01
C THR A 139 14.83 -6.43 2.63
N GLY A 140 15.36 -7.12 3.62
CA GLY A 140 16.30 -8.23 3.42
C GLY A 140 15.57 -9.57 3.33
N ARG A 141 14.49 -9.74 4.08
CA ARG A 141 13.62 -10.92 4.03
C ARG A 141 12.25 -10.58 4.58
N LEU A 142 11.22 -11.08 3.91
CA LEU A 142 9.84 -11.07 4.37
C LEU A 142 9.31 -12.50 4.41
N THR A 143 8.73 -12.90 5.53
CA THR A 143 8.07 -14.21 5.71
C THR A 143 6.63 -13.97 6.07
N VAL A 144 5.69 -14.46 5.28
CA VAL A 144 4.24 -14.33 5.51
C VAL A 144 3.65 -15.69 5.85
N ARG A 145 2.83 -15.73 6.89
CA ARG A 145 2.02 -16.88 7.26
C ARG A 145 0.55 -16.56 7.07
N TYR A 146 -0.07 -17.13 6.07
CA TYR A 146 -1.50 -17.06 5.81
C TYR A 146 -2.23 -18.03 6.75
N ARG A 147 -3.26 -17.55 7.46
CA ARG A 147 -4.04 -18.31 8.45
C ARG A 147 -5.46 -18.57 7.97
N ALA A 148 -6.02 -17.60 7.27
CA ALA A 148 -7.33 -17.64 6.65
C ALA A 148 -7.31 -16.84 5.36
N LEU A 149 -8.34 -17.00 4.54
CA LEU A 149 -8.55 -16.13 3.37
C LEU A 149 -8.83 -14.69 3.85
N THR A 150 -8.14 -13.73 3.28
CA THR A 150 -8.38 -12.30 3.53
C THR A 150 -9.50 -11.85 2.60
N PRO A 151 -10.68 -11.41 3.10
CA PRO A 151 -11.81 -11.09 2.24
C PRO A 151 -11.57 -9.81 1.44
N LEU A 152 -12.17 -9.76 0.23
CA LEU A 152 -12.27 -8.54 -0.57
C LEU A 152 -13.35 -7.60 0.00
N ASP A 153 -13.31 -6.35 -0.42
CA ASP A 153 -14.32 -5.32 -0.12
C ASP A 153 -14.67 -5.19 1.37
N THR A 154 -13.69 -5.51 2.22
CA THR A 154 -13.77 -5.44 3.68
C THR A 154 -12.68 -4.51 4.20
N ASP A 155 -12.98 -3.75 5.25
CA ASP A 155 -12.00 -2.88 5.88
C ASP A 155 -10.98 -3.70 6.66
N LEU A 156 -9.71 -3.56 6.30
CA LEU A 156 -8.59 -4.29 6.86
C LEU A 156 -7.65 -3.34 7.60
N VAL A 157 -7.10 -3.81 8.71
CA VAL A 157 -6.04 -3.11 9.45
C VAL A 157 -4.79 -3.98 9.46
N PHE A 158 -3.75 -3.52 8.79
CA PHE A 158 -2.39 -4.05 8.91
C PHE A 158 -1.71 -3.36 10.09
N ARG A 159 -1.22 -4.13 11.05
CA ARG A 159 -0.52 -3.60 12.22
C ARG A 159 0.92 -4.10 12.19
N SER A 160 1.89 -3.22 12.42
CA SER A 160 3.30 -3.63 12.47
C SER A 160 4.08 -2.88 13.55
N TRP A 161 4.96 -3.58 14.23
CA TRP A 161 5.75 -3.07 15.36
C TRP A 161 7.18 -3.59 15.32
N VAL A 162 8.08 -2.84 15.97
CA VAL A 162 9.47 -3.23 16.11
C VAL A 162 9.57 -4.39 17.10
N HIS A 163 10.20 -5.49 16.68
CA HIS A 163 10.46 -6.65 17.55
C HIS A 163 11.89 -6.68 18.08
N ASP A 164 12.88 -6.34 17.24
CA ASP A 164 14.31 -6.27 17.63
C ASP A 164 14.98 -5.17 16.79
N ASP A 165 15.68 -4.24 17.43
CA ASP A 165 16.36 -3.13 16.76
C ASP A 165 17.85 -3.14 17.04
N ARG A 166 18.65 -3.42 16.00
CA ARG A 166 20.13 -3.44 16.05
C ARG A 166 20.73 -2.45 15.07
N PRO A 167 21.98 -2.02 15.27
CA PRO A 167 22.62 -1.02 14.39
C PRO A 167 22.58 -1.39 12.90
N THR A 168 22.71 -2.66 12.55
CA THR A 168 22.79 -3.11 11.15
C THR A 168 21.48 -3.66 10.59
N ARG A 169 20.48 -3.92 11.44
CA ARG A 169 19.19 -4.47 11.03
C ARG A 169 18.10 -4.21 12.05
N VAL A 170 16.87 -4.20 11.59
CA VAL A 170 15.68 -4.20 12.45
C VAL A 170 14.76 -5.37 12.06
N VAL A 171 14.21 -6.06 13.05
CA VAL A 171 13.18 -7.10 12.87
C VAL A 171 11.82 -6.52 13.21
N ILE A 172 10.91 -6.62 12.27
CA ILE A 172 9.55 -6.12 12.38
C ILE A 172 8.60 -7.30 12.36
N ARG A 173 7.58 -7.28 13.22
CA ARG A 173 6.43 -8.19 13.18
C ARG A 173 5.18 -7.46 12.78
N ALA A 174 4.28 -8.18 12.11
CA ALA A 174 3.03 -7.61 11.65
C ALA A 174 1.90 -8.66 11.63
N ASP A 175 0.69 -8.17 11.68
CA ASP A 175 -0.51 -8.95 11.38
C ASP A 175 -1.54 -8.12 10.60
N VAL A 176 -2.53 -8.80 10.01
CA VAL A 176 -3.68 -8.17 9.37
C VAL A 176 -4.96 -8.71 9.98
N LEU A 177 -5.85 -7.78 10.34
CA LEU A 177 -7.11 -8.02 11.01
C LEU A 177 -8.27 -7.46 10.17
N LEU A 178 -9.46 -8.02 10.36
CA LEU A 178 -10.70 -7.38 9.92
C LEU A 178 -11.01 -6.21 10.87
N ALA A 179 -11.28 -5.03 10.32
CA ALA A 179 -11.57 -3.83 11.12
C ALA A 179 -12.87 -3.94 11.90
N ASP A 180 -13.89 -4.62 11.32
CA ASP A 180 -15.22 -4.80 11.92
C ASP A 180 -15.29 -6.01 12.89
N GLY A 181 -14.13 -6.62 13.19
CA GLY A 181 -14.05 -7.77 14.12
C GLY A 181 -14.33 -7.36 15.57
N ASP A 182 -14.74 -8.36 16.39
CA ASP A 182 -14.83 -8.17 17.83
C ASP A 182 -13.45 -7.76 18.40
N PRO A 183 -13.31 -6.58 19.02
CA PRO A 183 -12.04 -6.14 19.61
C PRO A 183 -11.47 -7.13 20.64
N ALA A 184 -12.34 -7.92 21.33
CA ALA A 184 -11.93 -8.94 22.29
C ALA A 184 -11.45 -10.24 21.62
N SER A 185 -11.82 -10.45 20.32
CA SER A 185 -11.43 -11.63 19.54
C SER A 185 -11.21 -11.25 18.07
N PRO A 186 -10.17 -10.46 17.77
CA PRO A 186 -9.94 -9.94 16.41
C PRO A 186 -9.63 -11.08 15.44
N THR A 187 -10.32 -11.08 14.29
CA THR A 187 -10.08 -12.06 13.23
C THR A 187 -8.80 -11.73 12.48
N ARG A 188 -7.76 -12.50 12.72
CA ARG A 188 -6.46 -12.39 12.05
C ARG A 188 -6.40 -13.31 10.83
N THR A 189 -6.22 -12.75 9.64
CA THR A 189 -6.14 -13.54 8.39
C THR A 189 -4.70 -13.91 8.02
N ALA A 190 -3.72 -13.08 8.34
CA ALA A 190 -2.31 -13.40 8.15
C ALA A 190 -1.41 -12.71 9.17
N SER A 191 -0.16 -13.18 9.28
CA SER A 191 0.91 -12.54 10.05
C SER A 191 2.21 -12.58 9.28
N ALA A 192 3.13 -11.66 9.59
CA ALA A 192 4.42 -11.56 8.91
C ALA A 192 5.54 -11.25 9.89
N GLU A 193 6.76 -11.66 9.52
CA GLU A 193 8.01 -11.23 10.11
C GLU A 193 8.97 -10.85 8.99
N ALA A 194 9.59 -9.69 9.10
CA ALA A 194 10.61 -9.23 8.18
C ALA A 194 11.84 -8.72 8.92
N PHE A 195 13.01 -8.82 8.28
CA PHE A 195 14.13 -8.00 8.69
C PHE A 195 14.52 -7.03 7.58
N PHE A 196 14.83 -5.81 8.00
CA PHE A 196 15.32 -4.74 7.16
C PHE A 196 16.81 -4.53 7.45
N VAL A 197 17.62 -4.47 6.41
CA VAL A 197 19.07 -4.26 6.49
C VAL A 197 19.32 -2.76 6.35
N ARG A 198 20.07 -2.19 7.30
CA ARG A 198 20.56 -0.82 7.23
C ARG A 198 21.84 -0.77 6.40
N PRO A 199 21.94 0.14 5.40
CA PRO A 199 23.21 0.36 4.70
C PRO A 199 24.31 0.69 5.69
N ARG A 200 25.51 0.18 5.44
CA ARG A 200 26.69 0.64 6.19
C ARG A 200 27.01 2.06 5.70
N SER A 201 27.04 3.01 6.60
CA SER A 201 27.56 4.36 6.39
C SER A 201 29.03 4.33 6.02
#